data_b85cb200b7c12deaf29d5cf199063204
#
_entry.id   b85cb200b7c12deaf29d5cf199063204
#
_cell.length_a   1.000
_cell.length_b   1.000
_cell.length_c   1.000
_cell.angle_alpha   90.00
_cell.angle_beta   90.00
_cell.angle_gamma   90.00
#
_symmetry.space_group_name_H-M   'P 1'
#
loop_
_entity.id
_entity.type
_entity.pdbx_description
1 polymer ?
#
loop_
_entity_poly.entity_id
_entity_poly.type
_entity_poly.pdbx_seq_one_letter_code
_entity_poly.pdbx_strand_id
1 'polypeptide(L)' 'DESVIFFIFLRSGIFIPVANHWQKLEKGQMVGQIVDSLRGEVLAEVVTPESGILFTIREYPVVDEGSLIGRLLVTA' A
#
# COMPACT_ATOMS: atom_id res chain seq x y z
N ASP A 1 2.83 20.45 9.63
CA ASP A 1 4.00 19.74 9.12
C ASP A 1 3.58 18.66 8.13
N GLU A 2 4.34 18.58 7.06
CA GLU A 2 4.13 17.53 6.08
C GLU A 2 4.98 16.34 6.46
N SER A 3 4.36 15.16 6.49
CA SER A 3 5.04 13.90 6.74
C SER A 3 4.76 12.95 5.61
N VAL A 4 5.72 12.09 5.33
CA VAL A 4 5.55 11.05 4.31
C VAL A 4 5.62 9.69 4.99
N ILE A 5 4.62 8.87 4.69
CA ILE A 5 4.58 7.49 5.17
C ILE A 5 4.94 6.57 4.01
N PHE A 6 5.86 5.65 4.27
CA PHE A 6 6.28 4.63 3.31
C PHE A 6 5.59 3.32 3.66
N PHE A 7 4.88 2.74 2.68
CA PHE A 7 4.29 1.42 2.85
C PHE A 7 5.30 0.40 2.36
N ILE A 8 5.85 -0.37 3.28
CA ILE A 8 6.86 -1.40 2.98
C ILE A 8 6.30 -2.75 3.40
N PHE A 9 6.38 -3.73 2.51
CA PHE A 9 5.88 -5.06 2.78
C PHE A 9 7.01 -5.99 3.24
N LEU A 10 6.73 -6.82 4.26
CA LEU A 10 7.72 -7.70 4.88
C LEU A 10 7.62 -9.16 4.41
N ARG A 11 6.80 -9.43 3.41
CA ARG A 11 6.62 -10.76 2.83
C ARG A 11 6.60 -10.67 1.32
N SER A 12 6.86 -11.80 0.66
CA SER A 12 6.72 -11.91 -0.78
C SER A 12 5.29 -12.28 -1.16
N GLY A 13 4.83 -11.81 -2.29
CA GLY A 13 3.48 -12.10 -2.77
C GLY A 13 3.13 -11.26 -3.98
N ILE A 14 1.84 -11.20 -4.28
CA ILE A 14 1.30 -10.36 -5.35
C ILE A 14 0.51 -9.23 -4.70
N PHE A 15 0.87 -8.00 -5.03
CA PHE A 15 0.16 -6.82 -4.55
C PHE A 15 -0.98 -6.48 -5.51
N ILE A 16 -2.18 -6.41 -4.96
CA ILE A 16 -3.38 -6.01 -5.71
C ILE A 16 -3.81 -4.66 -5.16
N PRO A 17 -3.56 -3.57 -5.92
CA PRO A 17 -3.92 -2.23 -5.46
C PRO A 17 -5.43 -2.00 -5.54
N VAL A 18 -5.96 -1.29 -4.55
CA VAL A 18 -7.34 -0.82 -4.51
C VAL A 18 -7.35 0.69 -4.70
N ALA A 19 -6.35 1.37 -4.16
CA ALA A 19 -6.20 2.83 -4.29
C ALA A 19 -5.39 3.20 -5.53
N ASN A 20 -5.57 4.42 -6.00
CA ASN A 20 -4.89 4.95 -7.18
C ASN A 20 -3.92 6.07 -6.81
N HIS A 21 -3.01 6.40 -7.74
CA HIS A 21 -2.14 7.57 -7.61
C HIS A 21 -2.96 8.83 -7.37
N TRP A 22 -2.47 9.66 -6.49
CA TRP A 22 -3.06 10.97 -6.14
C TRP A 22 -4.43 10.86 -5.49
N GLN A 23 -4.85 9.66 -5.10
CA GLN A 23 -6.09 9.48 -4.39
C GLN A 23 -5.97 9.99 -2.96
N LYS A 24 -6.98 10.73 -2.52
CA LYS A 24 -7.10 11.14 -1.12
C LYS A 24 -7.62 9.96 -0.32
N LEU A 25 -6.91 9.61 0.75
CA LEU A 25 -7.27 8.49 1.62
C LEU A 25 -7.62 8.99 3.00
N GLU A 26 -8.61 8.33 3.59
CA GLU A 26 -8.97 8.52 4.99
C GLU A 26 -8.20 7.50 5.83
N LYS A 27 -7.89 7.86 7.06
CA LYS A 27 -7.25 6.96 8.02
C LYS A 27 -7.99 5.62 8.09
N GLY A 28 -7.27 4.52 7.95
CA GLY A 28 -7.83 3.18 7.97
C GLY A 28 -8.36 2.68 6.63
N GLN A 29 -8.31 3.50 5.60
CA GLN A 29 -8.76 3.09 4.27
C GLN A 29 -7.78 2.10 3.65
N MET A 30 -8.30 1.12 2.91
CA MET A 30 -7.47 0.11 2.28
C MET A 30 -6.74 0.68 1.07
N VAL A 31 -5.43 0.42 1.02
CA VAL A 31 -4.57 0.77 -0.12
C VAL A 31 -4.52 -0.39 -1.10
N GLY A 32 -4.49 -1.61 -0.62
CA GLY A 32 -4.46 -2.81 -1.43
C GLY A 32 -4.32 -4.06 -0.59
N GLN A 33 -4.09 -5.18 -1.27
CA GLN A 33 -3.93 -6.49 -0.61
C GLN A 33 -2.69 -7.18 -1.15
N ILE A 34 -2.07 -8.00 -0.31
CA ILE A 34 -1.00 -8.91 -0.72
C ILE A 34 -1.58 -10.31 -0.68
N VAL A 35 -1.50 -11.03 -1.79
CA VAL A 35 -2.03 -12.38 -1.89
C VAL A 35 -0.93 -13.39 -2.20
N ASP A 36 -1.13 -14.62 -1.76
CA ASP A 36 -0.25 -15.75 -2.07
C ASP A 36 -0.47 -16.12 -3.54
N SER A 37 0.60 -16.13 -4.33
CA SER A 37 0.53 -16.41 -5.77
C SER A 37 0.17 -17.87 -6.07
N LEU A 38 0.37 -18.79 -5.13
CA LEU A 38 0.09 -20.21 -5.32
C LEU A 38 -1.31 -20.59 -4.87
N ARG A 39 -1.78 -20.00 -3.78
CA ARG A 39 -3.05 -20.38 -3.15
C ARG A 39 -4.17 -19.36 -3.36
N GLY A 40 -3.82 -18.15 -3.78
CA GLY A 40 -4.78 -17.06 -3.90
C GLY A 40 -5.31 -16.54 -2.57
N GLU A 41 -4.68 -16.91 -1.47
CA GLU A 41 -5.08 -16.45 -0.14
C GLU A 41 -4.55 -15.05 0.14
N VAL A 42 -5.33 -14.23 0.82
CA VAL A 42 -4.90 -12.92 1.26
C VAL A 42 -3.92 -13.09 2.41
N LEU A 43 -2.67 -12.65 2.20
CA LEU A 43 -1.63 -12.69 3.22
C LEU A 43 -1.69 -11.45 4.12
N ALA A 44 -2.03 -10.30 3.54
CA ALA A 44 -2.09 -9.06 4.30
C ALA A 44 -2.96 -8.04 3.58
N GLU A 45 -3.60 -7.18 4.35
CA GLU A 45 -4.29 -6.01 3.84
C GLU A 45 -3.44 -4.79 4.19
N VAL A 46 -3.20 -3.93 3.20
CA VAL A 46 -2.43 -2.71 3.39
C VAL A 46 -3.43 -1.58 3.60
N VAL A 47 -3.45 -1.02 4.80
CA VAL A 47 -4.33 0.10 5.13
C VAL A 47 -3.47 1.29 5.53
N THR A 48 -3.96 2.50 5.26
CA THR A 48 -3.22 3.68 5.66
C THR A 48 -3.45 3.99 7.13
N PRO A 49 -2.37 4.24 7.91
CA PRO A 49 -2.50 4.61 9.32
C PRO A 49 -2.89 6.08 9.51
N GLU A 50 -2.79 6.89 8.45
CA GLU A 50 -3.09 8.32 8.51
C GLU A 50 -3.83 8.76 7.27
N SER A 51 -4.60 9.84 7.39
CA SER A 51 -5.23 10.47 6.23
C SER A 51 -4.19 11.22 5.41
N GLY A 52 -4.33 11.19 4.10
CA GLY A 52 -3.36 11.85 3.24
C GLY A 52 -3.64 11.61 1.77
N ILE A 53 -2.66 11.98 0.95
CA ILE A 53 -2.72 11.79 -0.50
C ILE A 53 -1.69 10.74 -0.89
N LEU A 54 -2.15 9.68 -1.54
CA LEU A 54 -1.28 8.61 -2.03
C LEU A 54 -0.62 9.09 -3.32
N PHE A 55 0.64 9.50 -3.24
CA PHE A 55 1.31 10.08 -4.41
C PHE A 55 2.13 9.08 -5.22
N THR A 56 2.43 7.92 -4.67
CA THR A 56 2.97 6.80 -5.44
C THR A 56 2.35 5.50 -4.96
N ILE A 57 2.15 4.59 -5.89
CA ILE A 57 1.71 3.23 -5.58
C ILE A 57 2.41 2.29 -6.55
N ARG A 58 2.72 1.07 -6.08
CA ARG A 58 3.44 0.09 -6.88
C ARG A 58 2.60 -0.34 -8.08
N GLU A 59 3.22 -0.30 -9.26
CA GLU A 59 2.58 -0.72 -10.51
C GLU A 59 2.83 -2.18 -10.83
N TYR A 60 3.96 -2.72 -10.37
CA TYR A 60 4.31 -4.12 -10.61
C TYR A 60 3.69 -4.99 -9.53
N PRO A 61 3.02 -6.10 -9.89
CA PRO A 61 2.27 -6.89 -8.92
C PRO A 61 3.15 -7.67 -7.94
N VAL A 62 4.33 -8.12 -8.37
CA VAL A 62 5.19 -8.95 -7.52
C VAL A 62 5.93 -8.10 -6.51
N VAL A 63 5.84 -8.47 -5.23
CA VAL A 63 6.55 -7.80 -4.14
C VAL A 63 7.39 -8.80 -3.37
N ASP A 64 8.57 -8.35 -2.94
CA ASP A 64 9.45 -9.09 -2.07
C ASP A 64 9.53 -8.39 -0.73
N GLU A 65 10.09 -9.08 0.26
CA GLU A 65 10.30 -8.49 1.56
C GLU A 65 11.12 -7.21 1.42
N GLY A 66 10.63 -6.15 2.05
CA GLY A 66 11.25 -4.83 1.99
C GLY A 66 10.86 -3.99 0.77
N SER A 67 10.04 -4.53 -0.14
CA SER A 67 9.58 -3.76 -1.30
C SER A 67 8.74 -2.57 -0.90
N LEU A 68 8.99 -1.44 -1.55
CA LEU A 68 8.17 -0.25 -1.38
C LEU A 68 6.86 -0.42 -2.15
N ILE A 69 5.74 -0.37 -1.45
CA ILE A 69 4.41 -0.48 -2.06
C ILE A 69 3.89 0.88 -2.49
N GLY A 70 4.09 1.90 -1.67
CA GLY A 70 3.62 3.22 -2.00
C GLY A 70 4.08 4.25 -0.98
N ARG A 71 3.80 5.51 -1.27
CA ARG A 71 4.12 6.63 -0.39
C ARG A 71 2.90 7.53 -0.25
N LEU A 72 2.63 7.93 0.98
CA LEU A 72 1.50 8.77 1.33
C LEU A 72 2.02 10.09 1.88
N LEU A 73 1.51 11.21 1.37
CA LEU A 73 1.74 12.52 1.95
C LEU A 73 0.63 12.77 2.97
N VAL A 74 1.01 12.82 4.25
CA VAL A 74 0.06 13.00 5.34
C VAL A 74 -0.53 14.41 5.28
N THR A 75 -1.85 14.49 5.38
CA THR A 75 -2.55 15.78 5.48
C THR A 75 -3.07 15.94 6.90
N ALA A 76 -2.88 17.12 7.43
CA ALA A 76 -3.34 17.42 8.78
C ALA A 76 -4.87 17.58 8.84
#